data_c698fe81ffe34596a897737e1f2303c9
#
_entry.id   c698fe81ffe34596a897737e1f2303c9
#
_cell.length_a   1.000
_cell.length_b   1.000
_cell.length_c   1.000
_cell.angle_alpha   90.00
_cell.angle_beta   90.00
_cell.angle_gamma   90.00
#
_symmetry.space_group_name_H-M   'P 1'
#
loop_
_entity.id
_entity.type
_entity.pdbx_description
1 polymer ?
#
loop_
_entity_poly.entity_id
_entity_poly.type
_entity_poly.pdbx_seq_one_letter_code
_entity_poly.pdbx_strand_id
1 'polypeptide(L)'
;MPTEDSCLADEMFRRVIAIVNLLMSAPEGLSVADIAHAVGAAPSIVRGDLLRLAQYGRAPLSVSSASDEEPDDESDDDGPAPDPLDEVWSLASRDFAFPVTGLSPLEANTLLEILSRAQAADHIKQRLKASLAGSGAGARRRVVKAGRTIYSDGQEESKIDELGAYVAERAPIRLVYIDRHSRPTQRDTCPTALVYDWRTCAWYLYGYNGPGGAGGGFRHFRVSRIKSFGPAAAFVAAPDDSLVEEHVKSCWGVECSSAPVKVAVRFSDDFNVLDRLYADTADRPEAQYETEPDGSVIYRDIMPGCNEFRAWVATFGESAEILEPAVLRRSMALAVRRVLDRYAGLD
;
A
#
# COMPACT_ATOMS: atom_id res chain seq x y z
N MET A 1 19.73 3.36 32.56
CA MET A 1 18.44 3.32 33.25
C MET A 1 17.68 4.55 32.80
N PRO A 2 16.50 4.43 32.16
CA PRO A 2 15.65 5.57 31.90
C PRO A 2 15.24 6.18 33.26
N THR A 3 15.23 7.51 33.34
CA THR A 3 14.80 8.22 34.54
C THR A 3 13.28 8.05 34.71
N GLU A 4 12.76 8.10 35.94
CA GLU A 4 11.31 8.00 36.25
C GLU A 4 10.49 9.01 35.41
N ASP A 5 11.02 10.20 35.18
CA ASP A 5 10.39 11.23 34.33
C ASP A 5 10.26 10.80 32.85
N SER A 6 11.19 10.01 32.32
CA SER A 6 11.10 9.48 30.95
C SER A 6 10.01 8.43 30.81
N CYS A 7 9.78 7.63 31.86
CA CYS A 7 8.75 6.59 31.85
C CYS A 7 7.34 7.20 31.92
N LEU A 8 7.16 8.25 32.73
CA LEU A 8 5.89 8.98 32.86
C LEU A 8 5.52 9.72 31.58
N ALA A 9 6.50 10.30 30.89
CA ALA A 9 6.29 10.98 29.61
C ALA A 9 5.86 10.00 28.51
N ASP A 10 6.47 8.82 28.46
CA ASP A 10 6.13 7.75 27.52
C ASP A 10 4.70 7.20 27.76
N GLU A 11 4.31 7.04 29.01
CA GLU A 11 2.98 6.56 29.39
C GLU A 11 1.90 7.58 29.03
N MET A 12 2.14 8.86 29.35
CA MET A 12 1.24 9.96 28.96
C MET A 12 1.09 10.04 27.44
N PHE A 13 2.20 9.94 26.69
CA PHE A 13 2.17 9.99 25.23
C PHE A 13 1.36 8.86 24.61
N ARG A 14 1.55 7.61 25.07
CA ARG A 14 0.77 6.46 24.61
C ARG A 14 -0.72 6.63 24.89
N ARG A 15 -1.07 7.13 26.08
CA ARG A 15 -2.45 7.39 26.46
C ARG A 15 -3.10 8.46 25.59
N VAL A 16 -2.40 9.56 25.35
CA VAL A 16 -2.89 10.64 24.47
C VAL A 16 -3.16 10.14 23.05
N ILE A 17 -2.25 9.32 22.49
CA ILE A 17 -2.49 8.71 21.17
C ILE A 17 -3.72 7.80 21.20
N ALA A 18 -3.89 6.99 22.24
CA ALA A 18 -5.04 6.10 22.38
C ALA A 18 -6.35 6.89 22.46
N ILE A 19 -6.39 7.99 23.23
CA ILE A 19 -7.55 8.89 23.34
C ILE A 19 -7.93 9.45 21.97
N VAL A 20 -6.96 9.98 21.22
CA VAL A 20 -7.23 10.56 19.89
C VAL A 20 -7.75 9.51 18.92
N ASN A 21 -7.17 8.30 18.92
CA ASN A 21 -7.64 7.20 18.06
C ASN A 21 -9.08 6.77 18.41
N LEU A 22 -9.44 6.74 19.70
CA LEU A 22 -10.80 6.46 20.14
C LEU A 22 -11.78 7.52 19.63
N LEU A 23 -11.46 8.80 19.80
CA LEU A 23 -12.29 9.90 19.30
C LEU A 23 -12.41 9.92 17.78
N MET A 24 -11.36 9.53 17.07
CA MET A 24 -11.42 9.39 15.60
C MET A 24 -12.35 8.26 15.15
N SER A 25 -12.50 7.21 15.95
CA SER A 25 -13.38 6.07 15.65
C SER A 25 -14.83 6.28 16.09
N ALA A 26 -15.09 7.29 16.93
CA ALA A 26 -16.41 7.60 17.49
C ALA A 26 -16.85 9.02 17.10
N PRO A 27 -17.45 9.21 15.91
CA PRO A 27 -17.85 10.52 15.42
C PRO A 27 -18.87 11.26 16.29
N GLU A 28 -19.69 10.51 17.01
CA GLU A 28 -20.72 11.03 17.94
C GLU A 28 -20.12 11.49 19.28
N GLY A 29 -18.83 11.23 19.49
CA GLY A 29 -18.14 11.53 20.74
C GLY A 29 -18.21 10.37 21.75
N LEU A 30 -17.41 10.50 22.81
CA LEU A 30 -17.34 9.55 23.93
C LEU A 30 -17.34 10.30 25.25
N SER A 31 -17.95 9.72 26.29
CA SER A 31 -17.86 10.26 27.63
C SER A 31 -16.46 10.10 28.21
N VAL A 32 -16.08 10.98 29.16
CA VAL A 32 -14.80 10.84 29.88
C VAL A 32 -14.70 9.47 30.56
N ALA A 33 -15.84 8.93 31.06
CA ALA A 33 -15.88 7.62 31.67
C ALA A 33 -15.58 6.48 30.69
N ASP A 34 -16.15 6.52 29.48
CA ASP A 34 -15.94 5.51 28.44
C ASP A 34 -14.49 5.54 27.93
N ILE A 35 -13.96 6.73 27.71
CA ILE A 35 -12.56 6.90 27.32
C ILE A 35 -11.62 6.35 28.40
N ALA A 36 -11.87 6.69 29.66
CA ALA A 36 -11.08 6.24 30.80
C ALA A 36 -11.06 4.70 30.93
N HIS A 37 -12.22 4.08 30.76
CA HIS A 37 -12.35 2.63 30.75
C HIS A 37 -11.56 2.01 29.59
N ALA A 38 -11.67 2.57 28.39
CA ALA A 38 -11.00 2.05 27.20
C ALA A 38 -9.46 2.17 27.24
N VAL A 39 -8.94 3.25 27.84
CA VAL A 39 -7.47 3.47 27.94
C VAL A 39 -6.89 2.92 29.25
N GLY A 40 -7.71 2.42 30.17
CA GLY A 40 -7.27 1.86 31.45
C GLY A 40 -6.66 2.89 32.41
N ALA A 41 -7.15 4.14 32.40
CA ALA A 41 -6.64 5.24 33.20
C ALA A 41 -7.76 5.87 34.08
N ALA A 42 -7.36 6.58 35.13
CA ALA A 42 -8.35 7.27 35.97
C ALA A 42 -9.03 8.42 35.18
N PRO A 43 -10.35 8.61 35.32
CA PRO A 43 -11.10 9.62 34.60
C PRO A 43 -10.55 11.04 34.74
N SER A 44 -10.08 11.40 35.93
CA SER A 44 -9.44 12.70 36.17
C SER A 44 -8.17 12.93 35.35
N ILE A 45 -7.41 11.87 35.11
CA ILE A 45 -6.19 11.92 34.27
C ILE A 45 -6.61 12.10 32.80
N VAL A 46 -7.58 11.33 32.34
CA VAL A 46 -8.10 11.40 30.96
C VAL A 46 -8.68 12.78 30.66
N ARG A 47 -9.49 13.33 31.58
CA ARG A 47 -10.03 14.69 31.45
C ARG A 47 -8.93 15.74 31.40
N GLY A 48 -7.88 15.61 32.23
CA GLY A 48 -6.71 16.47 32.18
C GLY A 48 -5.97 16.41 30.84
N ASP A 49 -5.85 15.23 30.25
CA ASP A 49 -5.22 15.02 28.94
C ASP A 49 -6.09 15.60 27.80
N LEU A 50 -7.41 15.45 27.85
CA LEU A 50 -8.35 16.04 26.90
C LEU A 50 -8.29 17.58 26.91
N LEU A 51 -8.29 18.18 28.08
CA LEU A 51 -8.14 19.64 28.25
C LEU A 51 -6.80 20.13 27.71
N ARG A 52 -5.70 19.40 27.97
CA ARG A 52 -4.40 19.72 27.39
C ARG A 52 -4.35 19.61 25.88
N LEU A 53 -4.99 18.57 25.33
CA LEU A 53 -5.10 18.38 23.87
C LEU A 53 -5.89 19.54 23.23
N ALA A 54 -7.00 19.96 23.83
CA ALA A 54 -7.80 21.08 23.34
C ALA A 54 -7.02 22.40 23.40
N GLN A 55 -6.34 22.64 24.53
CA GLN A 55 -5.67 23.93 24.79
C GLN A 55 -4.32 24.06 24.09
N TYR A 56 -3.50 23.01 24.12
CA TYR A 56 -2.09 23.07 23.65
C TYR A 56 -1.85 22.21 22.41
N GLY A 57 -2.61 21.16 22.22
CA GLY A 57 -2.46 20.24 21.10
C GLY A 57 -3.07 20.71 19.77
N ARG A 58 -3.79 21.86 19.79
CA ARG A 58 -4.56 22.35 18.63
C ARG A 58 -5.49 21.29 18.02
N ALA A 59 -5.88 20.29 18.81
CA ALA A 59 -6.88 19.33 18.39
C ALA A 59 -8.24 20.04 18.39
N PRO A 60 -9.03 19.95 17.30
CA PRO A 60 -10.36 20.54 17.24
C PRO A 60 -11.34 19.68 18.05
N LEU A 61 -11.20 19.67 19.36
CA LEU A 61 -12.08 18.97 20.28
C LEU A 61 -13.25 19.87 20.65
N SER A 62 -14.45 19.30 20.59
CA SER A 62 -15.67 19.89 21.15
C SER A 62 -16.11 19.06 22.34
N VAL A 63 -16.61 19.74 23.36
CA VAL A 63 -17.22 19.14 24.54
C VAL A 63 -18.67 19.56 24.58
N SER A 64 -19.56 18.59 24.78
CA SER A 64 -20.97 18.80 25.09
C SER A 64 -21.26 18.22 26.47
N SER A 65 -22.01 18.95 27.29
CA SER A 65 -22.56 18.45 28.53
C SER A 65 -24.05 18.14 28.33
N ALA A 66 -24.58 17.23 29.09
CA ALA A 66 -26.01 16.86 29.03
C ALA A 66 -26.99 18.01 29.34
N SER A 67 -26.46 19.23 29.61
CA SER A 67 -27.23 20.44 29.89
C SER A 67 -27.33 21.42 28.72
N ASP A 68 -26.88 21.03 27.50
CA ASP A 68 -26.95 21.90 26.29
C ASP A 68 -28.34 21.82 25.55
N GLU A 69 -29.42 21.40 26.24
CA GLU A 69 -30.78 21.73 25.82
C GLU A 69 -31.00 23.22 26.11
N GLU A 70 -31.39 23.98 25.07
CA GLU A 70 -31.65 25.43 25.17
C GLU A 70 -32.57 25.70 26.39
N PRO A 71 -32.21 26.62 27.29
CA PRO A 71 -33.06 26.95 28.40
C PRO A 71 -34.36 27.59 27.88
N ASP A 72 -35.48 26.88 28.03
CA ASP A 72 -36.77 27.55 27.98
C ASP A 72 -36.78 28.61 29.07
N ASP A 73 -37.06 29.85 28.67
CA ASP A 73 -37.12 31.04 29.50
C ASP A 73 -37.90 30.78 30.82
N GLU A 74 -37.30 31.18 31.97
CA GLU A 74 -37.88 31.19 33.30
C GLU A 74 -37.86 29.88 34.10
N SER A 75 -36.69 29.42 34.55
CA SER A 75 -36.59 28.75 35.86
C SER A 75 -35.23 29.02 36.51
N ASP A 76 -35.24 29.70 37.62
CA ASP A 76 -34.13 29.74 38.61
C ASP A 76 -34.02 28.35 39.26
N ASP A 77 -33.42 27.40 38.56
CA ASP A 77 -33.11 26.07 39.11
C ASP A 77 -31.60 25.94 39.32
N ASP A 78 -31.18 26.09 40.59
CA ASP A 78 -29.88 25.71 41.09
C ASP A 78 -29.71 24.18 41.05
N GLY A 79 -29.81 23.55 39.88
CA GLY A 79 -29.49 22.16 39.66
C GLY A 79 -28.03 21.86 39.97
N PRO A 80 -27.68 20.65 40.44
CA PRO A 80 -26.30 20.28 40.71
C PRO A 80 -25.49 20.39 39.38
N ALA A 81 -24.31 21.02 39.49
CA ALA A 81 -23.40 21.12 38.33
C ALA A 81 -23.20 19.73 37.67
N PRO A 82 -23.23 19.64 36.33
CA PRO A 82 -23.09 18.37 35.63
C PRO A 82 -21.80 17.65 36.06
N ASP A 83 -21.90 16.33 36.23
CA ASP A 83 -20.77 15.51 36.63
C ASP A 83 -19.70 15.61 35.53
N PRO A 84 -18.47 16.00 35.83
CA PRO A 84 -17.38 16.05 34.87
C PRO A 84 -17.08 14.72 34.14
N LEU A 85 -17.63 13.61 34.65
CA LEU A 85 -17.50 12.29 34.05
C LEU A 85 -18.46 12.06 32.88
N ASP A 86 -19.57 12.81 32.84
CA ASP A 86 -20.58 12.74 31.77
C ASP A 86 -20.29 13.71 30.61
N GLU A 87 -19.20 14.48 30.69
CA GLU A 87 -18.77 15.30 29.58
C GLU A 87 -18.49 14.42 28.37
N VAL A 88 -19.19 14.68 27.25
CA VAL A 88 -18.97 13.99 25.98
C VAL A 88 -18.00 14.79 25.13
N TRP A 89 -16.90 14.18 24.80
CA TRP A 89 -15.84 14.77 23.97
C TRP A 89 -15.89 14.18 22.56
N SER A 90 -15.87 15.04 21.57
CA SER A 90 -15.83 14.64 20.16
C SER A 90 -14.77 15.40 19.39
N LEU A 91 -14.36 14.85 18.27
CA LEU A 91 -13.44 15.51 17.34
C LEU A 91 -14.25 16.31 16.32
N ALA A 92 -14.21 17.64 16.41
CA ALA A 92 -15.02 18.55 15.60
C ALA A 92 -14.70 18.53 14.11
N SER A 93 -13.60 17.91 13.70
CA SER A 93 -13.20 17.79 12.29
C SER A 93 -12.79 16.36 11.95
N ARG A 94 -13.48 15.75 11.00
CA ARG A 94 -13.10 14.45 10.43
C ARG A 94 -11.75 14.50 9.66
N ASP A 95 -11.30 15.68 9.32
CA ASP A 95 -10.03 15.92 8.60
C ASP A 95 -8.85 16.16 9.55
N PHE A 96 -9.09 16.06 10.87
CA PHE A 96 -8.00 16.17 11.83
C PHE A 96 -7.04 15.00 11.66
N ALA A 97 -5.80 15.33 11.34
CA ALA A 97 -4.72 14.36 11.28
C ALA A 97 -3.70 14.71 12.38
N PHE A 98 -3.42 13.73 13.24
CA PHE A 98 -2.35 13.88 14.22
C PHE A 98 -1.02 14.05 13.47
N PRO A 99 -0.22 15.06 13.78
CA PRO A 99 1.08 15.18 13.15
C PRO A 99 1.90 13.91 13.41
N VAL A 100 2.44 13.30 12.36
CA VAL A 100 3.34 12.15 12.50
C VAL A 100 4.59 12.66 13.22
N THR A 101 4.68 12.36 14.51
CA THR A 101 5.81 12.73 15.35
C THR A 101 6.88 11.64 15.25
N GLY A 102 8.15 12.05 15.25
CA GLY A 102 9.28 11.13 15.24
C GLY A 102 9.98 10.92 13.90
N LEU A 103 9.45 11.48 12.79
CA LEU A 103 10.17 11.50 11.53
C LEU A 103 11.14 12.67 11.46
N SER A 104 12.38 12.40 11.08
CA SER A 104 13.32 13.44 10.70
C SER A 104 12.81 14.19 9.46
N PRO A 105 13.25 15.45 9.23
CA PRO A 105 12.90 16.19 8.02
C PRO A 105 13.23 15.47 6.72
N LEU A 106 14.27 14.63 6.72
CA LEU A 106 14.66 13.81 5.56
C LEU A 106 13.65 12.68 5.30
N GLU A 107 13.26 11.96 6.34
CA GLU A 107 12.27 10.87 6.25
C GLU A 107 10.90 11.41 5.83
N ALA A 108 10.45 12.51 6.44
CA ALA A 108 9.20 13.16 6.08
C ALA A 108 9.19 13.64 4.61
N ASN A 109 10.31 14.22 4.12
CA ASN A 109 10.46 14.61 2.73
C ASN A 109 10.48 13.40 1.79
N THR A 110 11.13 12.31 2.18
CA THR A 110 11.15 11.05 1.42
C THR A 110 9.75 10.47 1.28
N LEU A 111 8.97 10.43 2.37
CA LEU A 111 7.57 9.99 2.34
C LEU A 111 6.71 10.90 1.45
N LEU A 112 6.85 12.22 1.54
CA LEU A 112 6.15 13.15 0.65
C LEU A 112 6.49 12.93 -0.82
N GLU A 113 7.73 12.59 -1.13
CA GLU A 113 8.15 12.26 -2.49
C GLU A 113 7.51 10.95 -2.99
N ILE A 114 7.54 9.91 -2.17
CA ILE A 114 6.87 8.63 -2.46
C ILE A 114 5.37 8.87 -2.69
N LEU A 115 4.70 9.59 -1.78
CA LEU A 115 3.29 9.93 -1.90
C LEU A 115 2.96 10.76 -3.14
N SER A 116 3.87 11.64 -3.57
CA SER A 116 3.67 12.43 -4.79
C SER A 116 3.65 11.57 -6.04
N ARG A 117 4.27 10.40 -6.01
CA ARG A 117 4.36 9.43 -7.11
C ARG A 117 3.35 8.29 -6.99
N ALA A 118 2.83 8.04 -5.78
CA ALA A 118 1.86 6.98 -5.54
C ALA A 118 0.52 7.31 -6.19
N GLN A 119 -0.13 6.30 -6.75
CA GLN A 119 -1.53 6.35 -7.12
C GLN A 119 -2.36 6.15 -5.83
N ALA A 120 -2.68 7.23 -5.18
CA ALA A 120 -3.58 7.25 -4.04
C ALA A 120 -4.57 8.41 -4.21
N ALA A 121 -5.77 8.24 -3.67
CA ALA A 121 -6.81 9.26 -3.75
C ALA A 121 -6.31 10.60 -3.20
N ASP A 122 -6.66 11.71 -3.85
CA ASP A 122 -6.12 13.03 -3.51
C ASP A 122 -6.41 13.42 -2.07
N HIS A 123 -7.55 13.03 -1.49
CA HIS A 123 -7.87 13.28 -0.08
C HIS A 123 -6.88 12.58 0.87
N ILE A 124 -6.45 11.33 0.55
CA ILE A 124 -5.44 10.62 1.34
C ILE A 124 -4.09 11.34 1.26
N LYS A 125 -3.68 11.76 0.06
CA LYS A 125 -2.44 12.53 -0.14
C LYS A 125 -2.48 13.85 0.64
N GLN A 126 -3.61 14.56 0.65
CA GLN A 126 -3.78 15.81 1.37
C GLN A 126 -3.70 15.60 2.89
N ARG A 127 -4.38 14.58 3.43
CA ARG A 127 -4.31 14.23 4.86
C ARG A 127 -2.88 13.89 5.29
N LEU A 128 -2.18 13.04 4.53
CA LEU A 128 -0.80 12.68 4.82
C LEU A 128 0.14 13.87 4.71
N LYS A 129 -0.03 14.75 3.71
CA LYS A 129 0.72 16.00 3.61
C LYS A 129 0.50 16.91 4.82
N ALA A 130 -0.75 17.03 5.27
CA ALA A 130 -1.08 17.82 6.46
C ALA A 130 -0.42 17.22 7.73
N SER A 131 -0.47 15.89 7.89
CA SER A 131 0.17 15.20 9.02
C SER A 131 1.69 15.36 9.03
N LEU A 132 2.33 15.38 7.86
CA LEU A 132 3.78 15.53 7.71
C LEU A 132 4.25 16.99 7.78
N ALA A 133 3.37 17.97 7.64
CA ALA A 133 3.72 19.40 7.67
C ALA A 133 4.38 19.84 9.00
N GLY A 134 3.99 19.20 10.11
CA GLY A 134 4.58 19.44 11.42
C GLY A 134 6.02 18.93 11.62
N SER A 135 6.51 18.07 10.70
CA SER A 135 7.82 17.42 10.79
C SER A 135 8.97 18.24 10.17
N GLY A 136 8.74 19.51 9.86
CA GLY A 136 9.73 20.34 9.15
C GLY A 136 9.91 19.98 7.67
N ALA A 137 9.02 19.15 7.12
CA ALA A 137 9.01 18.66 5.74
C ALA A 137 8.63 19.76 4.74
N GLY A 138 9.06 20.89 4.78
CA GLY A 138 8.78 22.00 3.85
C GLY A 138 9.98 22.91 3.66
N ALA A 139 11.01 22.73 4.51
CA ALA A 139 12.17 23.58 4.51
C ALA A 139 13.13 23.17 3.38
N ARG A 140 13.24 24.02 2.36
CA ARG A 140 14.23 24.00 1.27
C ARG A 140 14.48 22.65 0.62
N ARG A 141 13.57 22.27 -0.24
CA ARG A 141 13.64 21.05 -1.02
C ARG A 141 14.49 21.22 -2.27
N ARG A 142 15.58 20.48 -2.36
CA ARG A 142 16.30 20.23 -3.63
C ARG A 142 16.05 18.81 -4.13
N VAL A 143 14.81 18.32 -4.07
CA VAL A 143 14.49 17.03 -4.67
C VAL A 143 13.94 17.29 -6.07
N VAL A 144 14.70 16.88 -7.06
CA VAL A 144 14.28 16.93 -8.48
C VAL A 144 13.59 15.61 -8.78
N LYS A 145 12.35 15.67 -9.28
CA LYS A 145 11.65 14.49 -9.77
C LYS A 145 12.39 13.93 -10.98
N ALA A 146 12.97 12.76 -10.82
CA ALA A 146 13.52 11.98 -11.93
C ALA A 146 12.58 10.82 -12.22
N GLY A 147 12.24 10.62 -13.48
CA GLY A 147 11.42 9.50 -13.93
C GLY A 147 10.00 9.86 -14.35
N ARG A 148 9.20 8.81 -14.61
CA ARG A 148 7.87 8.94 -15.20
C ARG A 148 6.86 9.44 -14.16
N THR A 149 6.08 10.46 -14.52
CA THR A 149 4.93 10.89 -13.71
C THR A 149 3.81 9.86 -13.85
N ILE A 150 3.28 9.41 -12.72
CA ILE A 150 2.11 8.53 -12.68
C ILE A 150 0.88 9.44 -12.76
N TYR A 151 0.08 9.26 -13.80
CA TYR A 151 -1.22 9.91 -13.93
C TYR A 151 -2.29 8.92 -13.46
N SER A 152 -3.13 9.34 -12.51
CA SER A 152 -4.42 8.74 -12.24
C SER A 152 -5.48 9.58 -12.92
N ASP A 153 -6.44 8.95 -13.59
CA ASP A 153 -7.57 9.63 -14.23
C ASP A 153 -8.79 9.75 -13.31
N GLY A 154 -8.62 9.47 -12.01
CA GLY A 154 -9.69 9.46 -11.01
C GLY A 154 -10.72 8.33 -11.20
N GLN A 155 -10.95 7.86 -12.42
CA GLN A 155 -11.85 6.74 -12.71
C GLN A 155 -11.22 5.40 -12.27
N GLU A 156 -9.91 5.28 -12.36
CA GLU A 156 -9.19 4.10 -11.89
C GLU A 156 -9.23 4.00 -10.36
N GLU A 157 -9.15 5.15 -9.67
CA GLU A 157 -9.25 5.20 -8.20
C GLU A 157 -10.61 4.73 -7.69
N SER A 158 -11.71 5.22 -8.30
CA SER A 158 -13.06 4.77 -7.94
C SER A 158 -13.25 3.26 -8.14
N LYS A 159 -12.71 2.71 -9.24
CA LYS A 159 -12.73 1.26 -9.47
C LYS A 159 -11.92 0.47 -8.44
N ILE A 160 -10.79 1.02 -8.00
CA ILE A 160 -9.93 0.38 -6.98
C ILE A 160 -10.68 0.31 -5.66
N ASP A 161 -11.35 1.39 -5.24
CA ASP A 161 -12.12 1.43 -4.01
C ASP A 161 -13.29 0.44 -4.05
N GLU A 162 -14.06 0.41 -5.17
CA GLU A 162 -15.16 -0.54 -5.35
C GLU A 162 -14.66 -1.99 -5.38
N LEU A 163 -13.58 -2.29 -6.11
CA LEU A 163 -12.97 -3.62 -6.15
C LEU A 163 -12.41 -4.02 -4.78
N GLY A 164 -11.91 -3.05 -4.01
CA GLY A 164 -11.45 -3.27 -2.64
C GLY A 164 -12.52 -3.84 -1.74
N ALA A 165 -13.77 -3.38 -1.86
CA ALA A 165 -14.91 -3.94 -1.12
C ALA A 165 -15.15 -5.42 -1.50
N TYR A 166 -15.15 -5.76 -2.78
CA TYR A 166 -15.30 -7.16 -3.22
C TYR A 166 -14.15 -8.05 -2.75
N VAL A 167 -12.92 -7.52 -2.71
CA VAL A 167 -11.76 -8.25 -2.16
C VAL A 167 -11.94 -8.51 -0.67
N ALA A 168 -12.36 -7.50 0.10
CA ALA A 168 -12.57 -7.62 1.54
C ALA A 168 -13.68 -8.63 1.88
N GLU A 169 -14.77 -8.62 1.12
CA GLU A 169 -15.89 -9.55 1.28
C GLU A 169 -15.65 -10.92 0.63
N ARG A 170 -14.57 -11.06 -0.15
CA ARG A 170 -14.30 -12.25 -0.98
C ARG A 170 -15.50 -12.64 -1.87
N ALA A 171 -16.24 -11.61 -2.30
CA ALA A 171 -17.45 -11.78 -3.08
C ALA A 171 -17.12 -12.03 -4.56
N PRO A 172 -17.66 -13.09 -5.18
CA PRO A 172 -17.43 -13.37 -6.59
C PRO A 172 -17.93 -12.25 -7.49
N ILE A 173 -17.13 -11.91 -8.50
CA ILE A 173 -17.48 -10.88 -9.48
C ILE A 173 -17.46 -11.41 -10.90
N ARG A 174 -18.32 -10.81 -11.72
CA ARG A 174 -18.25 -10.89 -13.18
C ARG A 174 -17.68 -9.59 -13.71
N LEU A 175 -16.62 -9.66 -14.48
CA LEU A 175 -15.98 -8.50 -15.07
C LEU A 175 -15.97 -8.57 -16.61
N VAL A 176 -16.12 -7.42 -17.26
CA VAL A 176 -15.86 -7.21 -18.67
C VAL A 176 -14.45 -6.69 -18.82
N TYR A 177 -13.58 -7.48 -19.39
CA TYR A 177 -12.14 -7.23 -19.51
C TYR A 177 -11.70 -7.05 -20.95
N ILE A 178 -10.93 -6.02 -21.23
CA ILE A 178 -10.31 -5.82 -22.53
C ILE A 178 -8.98 -6.56 -22.57
N ASP A 179 -8.90 -7.58 -23.39
CA ASP A 179 -7.68 -8.38 -23.55
C ASP A 179 -6.55 -7.59 -24.24
N ARG A 180 -5.37 -8.23 -24.38
CA ARG A 180 -4.22 -7.63 -25.08
C ARG A 180 -4.45 -7.35 -26.56
N HIS A 181 -5.49 -7.93 -27.15
CA HIS A 181 -5.90 -7.75 -28.55
C HIS A 181 -7.05 -6.77 -28.70
N SER A 182 -7.35 -5.98 -27.65
CA SER A 182 -8.47 -5.02 -27.59
C SER A 182 -9.85 -5.64 -27.73
N ARG A 183 -10.01 -6.92 -27.40
CA ARG A 183 -11.30 -7.63 -27.47
C ARG A 183 -11.95 -7.66 -26.09
N PRO A 184 -13.25 -7.31 -25.97
CA PRO A 184 -13.96 -7.46 -24.72
C PRO A 184 -14.22 -8.96 -24.44
N THR A 185 -13.93 -9.36 -23.21
CA THR A 185 -14.18 -10.74 -22.73
C THR A 185 -14.85 -10.66 -21.38
N GLN A 186 -15.82 -11.56 -21.13
CA GLN A 186 -16.41 -11.72 -19.79
C GLN A 186 -15.62 -12.76 -19.00
N ARG A 187 -15.41 -12.46 -17.72
CA ARG A 187 -14.69 -13.34 -16.79
C ARG A 187 -15.40 -13.32 -15.44
N ASP A 188 -15.63 -14.48 -14.88
CA ASP A 188 -16.07 -14.64 -13.49
C ASP A 188 -14.84 -15.03 -12.66
N THR A 189 -14.68 -14.44 -11.49
CA THR A 189 -13.54 -14.70 -10.60
C THR A 189 -13.89 -14.35 -9.16
N CYS A 190 -13.26 -15.01 -8.21
CA CYS A 190 -13.25 -14.59 -6.81
C CYS A 190 -12.06 -13.64 -6.61
N PRO A 191 -12.28 -12.34 -6.34
CA PRO A 191 -11.21 -11.39 -6.12
C PRO A 191 -10.49 -11.71 -4.81
N THR A 192 -9.15 -11.68 -4.82
CA THR A 192 -8.32 -12.09 -3.67
C THR A 192 -7.39 -11.00 -3.19
N ALA A 193 -6.89 -10.15 -4.09
CA ALA A 193 -6.00 -9.05 -3.74
C ALA A 193 -6.01 -7.94 -4.81
N LEU A 194 -5.74 -6.72 -4.38
CA LEU A 194 -5.34 -5.61 -5.25
C LEU A 194 -3.84 -5.40 -5.10
N VAL A 195 -3.11 -5.50 -6.19
CA VAL A 195 -1.65 -5.41 -6.21
C VAL A 195 -1.21 -4.26 -7.10
N TYR A 196 -0.38 -3.39 -6.56
CA TYR A 196 0.24 -2.32 -7.32
C TYR A 196 1.62 -2.75 -7.82
N ASP A 197 1.80 -2.83 -9.12
CA ASP A 197 3.11 -3.11 -9.74
C ASP A 197 3.88 -1.80 -9.97
N TRP A 198 4.88 -1.56 -9.16
CA TRP A 198 5.74 -0.38 -9.21
C TRP A 198 6.54 -0.25 -10.51
N ARG A 199 6.85 -1.35 -11.17
CA ARG A 199 7.58 -1.36 -12.44
C ARG A 199 6.75 -0.80 -13.59
N THR A 200 5.48 -1.23 -13.65
CA THR A 200 4.56 -0.80 -14.71
C THR A 200 3.70 0.37 -14.27
N CYS A 201 3.80 0.77 -12.99
CA CYS A 201 2.97 1.81 -12.38
C CYS A 201 1.49 1.54 -12.64
N ALA A 202 1.02 0.33 -12.33
CA ALA A 202 -0.34 -0.09 -12.63
C ALA A 202 -0.92 -0.97 -11.53
N TRP A 203 -2.22 -0.84 -11.32
CA TRP A 203 -2.98 -1.70 -10.43
C TRP A 203 -3.46 -2.95 -11.14
N TYR A 204 -3.42 -4.07 -10.41
CA TYR A 204 -3.91 -5.36 -10.85
C TYR A 204 -4.85 -5.94 -9.80
N LEU A 205 -5.97 -6.46 -10.26
CA LEU A 205 -6.84 -7.31 -9.46
C LEU A 205 -6.37 -8.76 -9.62
N TYR A 206 -6.03 -9.40 -8.53
CA TYR A 206 -5.80 -10.84 -8.49
C TYR A 206 -7.11 -11.54 -8.20
N GLY A 207 -7.48 -12.46 -9.05
CA GLY A 207 -8.67 -13.28 -8.91
C GLY A 207 -8.32 -14.75 -8.90
N TYR A 208 -9.12 -15.55 -8.21
CA TYR A 208 -8.97 -16.99 -8.10
C TYR A 208 -10.16 -17.72 -8.73
N ASN A 209 -9.89 -18.71 -9.54
CA ASN A 209 -10.90 -19.46 -10.30
C ASN A 209 -10.95 -20.94 -9.93
N GLY A 210 -10.54 -21.29 -8.70
CA GLY A 210 -10.49 -22.67 -8.22
C GLY A 210 -9.16 -23.36 -8.46
N PRO A 211 -8.99 -24.59 -7.97
CA PRO A 211 -7.80 -25.38 -8.19
C PRO A 211 -7.55 -25.62 -9.68
N GLY A 212 -6.29 -25.76 -10.06
CA GLY A 212 -5.81 -25.76 -11.43
C GLY A 212 -6.56 -26.65 -12.42
N GLY A 213 -6.34 -26.39 -13.71
CA GLY A 213 -7.00 -26.97 -14.86
C GLY A 213 -7.23 -25.91 -15.94
N ALA A 214 -7.91 -26.25 -17.04
CA ALA A 214 -8.19 -25.30 -18.11
C ALA A 214 -9.11 -24.16 -17.62
N GLY A 215 -8.49 -23.03 -17.18
CA GLY A 215 -9.20 -21.86 -16.65
C GLY A 215 -9.18 -21.68 -15.13
N GLY A 216 -8.68 -22.66 -14.35
CA GLY A 216 -8.46 -22.54 -12.90
C GLY A 216 -7.20 -21.76 -12.51
N GLY A 217 -6.94 -21.68 -11.21
CA GLY A 217 -5.80 -20.98 -10.63
C GLY A 217 -6.00 -19.46 -10.54
N PHE A 218 -4.92 -18.76 -10.20
CA PHE A 218 -4.92 -17.31 -10.14
C PHE A 218 -4.94 -16.67 -11.53
N ARG A 219 -5.60 -15.52 -11.61
CA ARG A 219 -5.69 -14.67 -12.80
C ARG A 219 -5.44 -13.22 -12.40
N HIS A 220 -4.63 -12.51 -13.19
CA HIS A 220 -4.31 -11.12 -12.92
C HIS A 220 -4.96 -10.22 -13.99
N PHE A 221 -5.76 -9.28 -13.53
CA PHE A 221 -6.51 -8.35 -14.36
C PHE A 221 -5.99 -6.94 -14.12
N ARG A 222 -5.40 -6.30 -15.13
CA ARG A 222 -5.02 -4.89 -15.03
C ARG A 222 -6.27 -4.03 -14.87
N VAL A 223 -6.37 -3.23 -13.79
CA VAL A 223 -7.57 -2.47 -13.43
C VAL A 223 -7.99 -1.51 -14.54
N SER A 224 -7.04 -0.82 -15.21
CA SER A 224 -7.33 0.07 -16.34
C SER A 224 -7.99 -0.62 -17.54
N ARG A 225 -7.90 -1.95 -17.64
CA ARG A 225 -8.54 -2.75 -18.69
C ARG A 225 -9.88 -3.35 -18.30
N ILE A 226 -10.30 -3.16 -17.05
CA ILE A 226 -11.63 -3.55 -16.58
C ILE A 226 -12.62 -2.47 -17.03
N LYS A 227 -13.53 -2.81 -17.91
CA LYS A 227 -14.57 -1.89 -18.40
C LYS A 227 -15.68 -1.72 -17.38
N SER A 228 -16.19 -2.83 -16.89
CA SER A 228 -17.26 -2.89 -15.89
C SER A 228 -17.14 -4.18 -15.10
N PHE A 229 -17.70 -4.19 -13.91
CA PHE A 229 -17.79 -5.36 -13.06
C PHE A 229 -19.04 -5.27 -12.20
N GLY A 230 -19.45 -6.38 -11.62
CA GLY A 230 -20.59 -6.47 -10.72
C GLY A 230 -20.65 -7.86 -10.09
N PRO A 231 -21.59 -8.11 -9.19
CA PRO A 231 -21.71 -9.39 -8.50
C PRO A 231 -21.92 -10.54 -9.49
N ALA A 232 -21.25 -11.67 -9.25
CA ALA A 232 -21.48 -12.92 -9.95
C ALA A 232 -22.27 -13.89 -9.09
N ALA A 233 -22.89 -14.89 -9.74
CA ALA A 233 -23.47 -16.02 -9.01
C ALA A 233 -22.37 -16.75 -8.23
N ALA A 234 -22.74 -17.44 -7.14
CA ALA A 234 -21.81 -18.21 -6.31
C ALA A 234 -20.89 -19.07 -7.17
N PHE A 235 -19.60 -18.98 -6.90
CA PHE A 235 -18.59 -19.58 -7.71
C PHE A 235 -17.67 -20.47 -6.86
N VAL A 236 -16.42 -20.32 -6.89
CA VAL A 236 -15.43 -21.11 -6.15
C VAL A 236 -15.20 -20.47 -4.78
N ALA A 237 -14.94 -21.30 -3.77
CA ALA A 237 -14.49 -20.79 -2.49
C ALA A 237 -13.20 -19.96 -2.64
N ALA A 238 -13.12 -18.84 -1.95
CA ALA A 238 -11.91 -18.05 -1.90
C ALA A 238 -10.75 -18.89 -1.33
N PRO A 239 -9.53 -18.73 -1.84
CA PRO A 239 -8.36 -19.42 -1.30
C PRO A 239 -7.99 -18.82 0.07
N ASP A 240 -7.22 -19.58 0.85
CA ASP A 240 -6.65 -19.07 2.10
C ASP A 240 -5.66 -17.93 1.84
N ASP A 241 -5.53 -17.01 2.79
CA ASP A 241 -4.62 -15.85 2.65
C ASP A 241 -3.17 -16.28 2.46
N SER A 242 -2.73 -17.36 3.11
CA SER A 242 -1.39 -17.93 2.93
C SER A 242 -1.11 -18.32 1.48
N LEU A 243 -2.10 -18.91 0.79
CA LEU A 243 -1.97 -19.28 -0.62
C LEU A 243 -1.89 -18.04 -1.53
N VAL A 244 -2.62 -16.98 -1.19
CA VAL A 244 -2.55 -15.70 -1.92
C VAL A 244 -1.18 -15.07 -1.75
N GLU A 245 -0.65 -15.01 -0.52
CA GLU A 245 0.67 -14.46 -0.23
C GLU A 245 1.79 -15.23 -0.93
N GLU A 246 1.76 -16.56 -0.85
CA GLU A 246 2.72 -17.44 -1.53
C GLU A 246 2.70 -17.19 -3.04
N HIS A 247 1.48 -17.09 -3.61
CA HIS A 247 1.33 -16.79 -5.02
C HIS A 247 1.92 -15.43 -5.40
N VAL A 248 1.62 -14.37 -4.64
CA VAL A 248 2.17 -13.03 -4.87
C VAL A 248 3.70 -13.03 -4.82
N LYS A 249 4.28 -13.66 -3.79
CA LYS A 249 5.74 -13.76 -3.61
C LYS A 249 6.44 -14.58 -4.70
N SER A 250 5.75 -15.60 -5.25
CA SER A 250 6.34 -16.44 -6.30
C SER A 250 6.41 -15.75 -7.66
N CYS A 251 5.51 -14.81 -7.94
CA CYS A 251 5.43 -14.14 -9.24
C CYS A 251 6.64 -13.22 -9.49
N TRP A 252 7.12 -13.18 -10.73
CA TRP A 252 7.97 -12.09 -11.19
C TRP A 252 7.07 -10.95 -11.69
N GLY A 253 6.87 -9.95 -10.85
CA GLY A 253 5.89 -8.89 -11.11
C GLY A 253 4.45 -9.41 -11.04
N VAL A 254 3.72 -9.29 -12.14
CA VAL A 254 2.31 -9.69 -12.22
C VAL A 254 2.06 -10.87 -13.16
N GLU A 255 3.10 -11.49 -13.70
CA GLU A 255 2.96 -12.65 -14.58
C GLU A 255 2.77 -13.94 -13.76
N CYS A 256 1.68 -14.66 -14.00
CA CYS A 256 1.42 -15.95 -13.38
C CYS A 256 0.79 -16.96 -14.38
N SER A 257 1.33 -17.04 -15.57
CA SER A 257 0.63 -17.68 -16.68
C SER A 257 0.93 -19.16 -16.89
N SER A 258 1.87 -19.77 -16.18
CA SER A 258 2.34 -21.12 -16.49
C SER A 258 2.88 -21.88 -15.28
N ALA A 259 3.19 -23.15 -15.49
CA ALA A 259 3.92 -23.95 -14.52
C ALA A 259 5.25 -23.27 -14.13
N PRO A 260 5.74 -23.45 -12.89
CA PRO A 260 7.02 -22.87 -12.44
C PRO A 260 8.16 -23.24 -13.38
N VAL A 261 8.95 -22.24 -13.75
CA VAL A 261 10.10 -22.39 -14.66
C VAL A 261 11.36 -22.04 -13.88
N LYS A 262 12.36 -22.92 -13.95
CA LYS A 262 13.70 -22.67 -13.42
C LYS A 262 14.43 -21.75 -14.41
N VAL A 263 15.02 -20.69 -13.89
CA VAL A 263 15.83 -19.76 -14.66
C VAL A 263 17.25 -19.72 -14.12
N ALA A 264 18.22 -19.48 -15.00
CA ALA A 264 19.61 -19.18 -14.64
C ALA A 264 20.12 -18.08 -15.58
N VAL A 265 20.69 -17.03 -14.99
CA VAL A 265 21.24 -15.89 -15.71
C VAL A 265 22.60 -15.54 -15.11
N ARG A 266 23.62 -15.42 -15.96
CA ARG A 266 24.93 -14.89 -15.58
C ARG A 266 24.91 -13.37 -15.73
N PHE A 267 25.45 -12.68 -14.73
CA PHE A 267 25.63 -11.24 -14.72
C PHE A 267 27.11 -10.92 -14.59
N SER A 268 27.65 -10.10 -15.48
CA SER A 268 29.02 -9.60 -15.38
C SER A 268 29.12 -8.56 -14.28
N ASP A 269 30.29 -8.47 -13.63
CA ASP A 269 30.57 -7.44 -12.61
C ASP A 269 30.94 -6.11 -13.31
N ASP A 270 29.99 -5.59 -14.07
CA ASP A 270 30.09 -4.29 -14.74
C ASP A 270 29.40 -3.22 -13.88
N PHE A 271 29.57 -1.98 -14.25
CA PHE A 271 29.02 -0.80 -13.59
C PHE A 271 27.61 -0.99 -12.96
N ASN A 272 27.54 -1.10 -11.64
CA ASN A 272 26.33 -1.27 -10.82
C ASN A 272 25.41 -2.47 -11.17
N VAL A 273 25.86 -3.41 -11.95
CA VAL A 273 25.04 -4.56 -12.39
C VAL A 273 24.72 -5.46 -11.22
N LEU A 274 25.71 -5.82 -10.41
CA LEU A 274 25.51 -6.71 -9.26
C LEU A 274 24.73 -6.02 -8.14
N ASP A 275 24.97 -4.75 -7.86
CA ASP A 275 24.20 -3.99 -6.88
C ASP A 275 22.71 -3.98 -7.24
N ARG A 276 22.42 -3.73 -8.53
CA ARG A 276 21.07 -3.75 -9.05
C ARG A 276 20.46 -5.16 -9.02
N LEU A 277 21.23 -6.19 -9.39
CA LEU A 277 20.80 -7.58 -9.29
C LEU A 277 20.31 -7.90 -7.89
N TYR A 278 21.14 -7.64 -6.88
CA TYR A 278 20.80 -7.94 -5.47
C TYR A 278 19.61 -7.09 -4.98
N ALA A 279 19.54 -5.82 -5.34
CA ALA A 279 18.42 -4.94 -4.96
C ALA A 279 17.10 -5.39 -5.58
N ASP A 280 17.10 -5.74 -6.89
CA ASP A 280 15.88 -6.12 -7.62
C ASP A 280 15.37 -7.52 -7.23
N THR A 281 16.21 -8.37 -6.62
CA THR A 281 15.92 -9.76 -6.29
C THR A 281 15.93 -10.07 -4.78
N ALA A 282 16.09 -9.05 -3.94
CA ALA A 282 16.21 -9.20 -2.48
C ALA A 282 15.02 -9.94 -1.83
N ASP A 283 13.81 -9.71 -2.34
CA ASP A 283 12.56 -10.27 -1.80
C ASP A 283 12.15 -11.60 -2.46
N ARG A 284 13.00 -12.15 -3.33
CA ARG A 284 12.69 -13.39 -4.04
C ARG A 284 12.96 -14.61 -3.16
N PRO A 285 11.95 -15.48 -2.88
CA PRO A 285 12.09 -16.60 -1.95
C PRO A 285 13.01 -17.71 -2.45
N GLU A 286 13.14 -17.88 -3.77
CA GLU A 286 13.91 -18.95 -4.39
C GLU A 286 15.24 -18.46 -5.00
N ALA A 287 15.61 -17.19 -4.73
CA ALA A 287 16.82 -16.58 -5.27
C ALA A 287 18.09 -17.28 -4.74
N GLN A 288 18.96 -17.68 -5.64
CA GLN A 288 20.26 -18.26 -5.35
C GLN A 288 21.33 -17.55 -6.19
N TYR A 289 22.51 -17.35 -5.58
CA TYR A 289 23.62 -16.64 -6.21
C TYR A 289 24.89 -17.49 -6.11
N GLU A 290 25.58 -17.62 -7.21
CA GLU A 290 26.85 -18.33 -7.30
C GLU A 290 27.89 -17.42 -7.97
N THR A 291 28.94 -17.05 -7.25
CA THR A 291 30.01 -16.20 -7.80
C THR A 291 31.03 -17.06 -8.55
N GLU A 292 31.30 -16.72 -9.79
CA GLU A 292 32.32 -17.37 -10.63
C GLU A 292 33.72 -16.77 -10.39
N PRO A 293 34.80 -17.47 -10.78
CA PRO A 293 36.18 -16.99 -10.55
C PRO A 293 36.54 -15.66 -11.23
N ASP A 294 35.78 -15.28 -12.26
CA ASP A 294 35.94 -14.01 -13.00
C ASP A 294 35.19 -12.83 -12.38
N GLY A 295 34.52 -13.06 -11.23
CA GLY A 295 33.71 -12.06 -10.53
C GLY A 295 32.26 -12.00 -11.02
N SER A 296 31.89 -12.68 -12.10
CA SER A 296 30.52 -12.76 -12.55
C SER A 296 29.65 -13.56 -11.57
N VAL A 297 28.35 -13.31 -11.55
CA VAL A 297 27.39 -13.97 -10.67
C VAL A 297 26.30 -14.67 -11.47
N ILE A 298 26.12 -15.97 -11.19
CA ILE A 298 24.99 -16.72 -11.71
C ILE A 298 23.83 -16.61 -10.72
N TYR A 299 22.77 -15.95 -11.15
CA TYR A 299 21.48 -15.88 -10.47
C TYR A 299 20.60 -17.03 -10.92
N ARG A 300 20.01 -17.75 -9.95
CA ARG A 300 19.03 -18.84 -10.17
C ARG A 300 17.76 -18.56 -9.40
N ASP A 301 16.61 -18.86 -10.02
CA ASP A 301 15.30 -18.68 -9.38
C ASP A 301 14.26 -19.62 -10.01
N ILE A 302 13.08 -19.67 -9.39
CA ILE A 302 11.91 -20.42 -9.87
C ILE A 302 10.73 -19.45 -9.91
N MET A 303 10.06 -19.34 -11.05
CA MET A 303 8.94 -18.40 -11.21
C MET A 303 7.87 -18.89 -12.17
N PRO A 304 6.57 -18.53 -11.97
CA PRO A 304 5.48 -18.86 -12.88
C PRO A 304 5.43 -17.86 -14.05
N GLY A 305 6.15 -18.17 -15.13
CA GLY A 305 6.24 -17.31 -16.31
C GLY A 305 7.54 -16.51 -16.40
N CYS A 306 7.98 -16.24 -17.62
CA CYS A 306 9.29 -15.64 -17.89
C CYS A 306 9.24 -14.42 -18.82
N ASN A 307 8.07 -13.93 -19.24
CA ASN A 307 8.03 -12.80 -20.18
C ASN A 307 8.48 -11.49 -19.54
N GLU A 308 7.99 -11.22 -18.31
CA GLU A 308 8.39 -10.03 -17.56
C GLU A 308 9.83 -10.14 -17.06
N PHE A 309 10.23 -11.34 -16.63
CA PHE A 309 11.62 -11.64 -16.26
C PHE A 309 12.56 -11.40 -17.44
N ARG A 310 12.22 -11.89 -18.64
CA ARG A 310 13.01 -11.64 -19.87
C ARG A 310 13.15 -10.16 -20.17
N ALA A 311 12.06 -9.39 -20.01
CA ALA A 311 12.09 -7.95 -20.23
C ALA A 311 13.03 -7.24 -19.22
N TRP A 312 13.05 -7.70 -17.96
CA TRP A 312 13.96 -7.21 -16.95
C TRP A 312 15.40 -7.56 -17.27
N VAL A 313 15.71 -8.82 -17.61
CA VAL A 313 17.06 -9.23 -18.02
C VAL A 313 17.56 -8.41 -19.22
N ALA A 314 16.69 -8.11 -20.19
CA ALA A 314 17.05 -7.29 -21.34
C ALA A 314 17.50 -5.86 -20.99
N THR A 315 17.14 -5.36 -19.80
CA THR A 315 17.57 -4.03 -19.34
C THR A 315 19.03 -3.97 -18.89
N PHE A 316 19.70 -5.10 -18.73
CA PHE A 316 21.12 -5.19 -18.40
C PHE A 316 22.01 -5.22 -19.64
N GLY A 317 21.41 -5.25 -20.85
CA GLY A 317 22.17 -5.23 -22.10
C GLY A 317 23.11 -6.42 -22.24
N GLU A 318 24.38 -6.14 -22.54
CA GLU A 318 25.44 -7.14 -22.71
C GLU A 318 25.94 -7.75 -21.40
N SER A 319 25.66 -7.12 -20.27
CA SER A 319 26.09 -7.59 -18.95
C SER A 319 25.27 -8.76 -18.41
N ALA A 320 24.23 -9.23 -19.13
CA ALA A 320 23.40 -10.35 -18.71
C ALA A 320 23.25 -11.42 -19.79
N GLU A 321 23.59 -12.67 -19.43
CA GLU A 321 23.46 -13.83 -20.30
C GLU A 321 22.47 -14.85 -19.71
N ILE A 322 21.38 -15.13 -20.41
CA ILE A 322 20.45 -16.20 -20.03
C ILE A 322 21.08 -17.55 -20.29
N LEU A 323 21.28 -18.35 -19.25
CA LEU A 323 21.80 -19.72 -19.36
C LEU A 323 20.65 -20.72 -19.50
N GLU A 324 19.63 -20.59 -18.66
CA GLU A 324 18.44 -21.46 -18.60
C GLU A 324 17.13 -20.68 -18.49
N PRO A 325 16.03 -21.21 -19.03
CA PRO A 325 15.93 -22.38 -19.91
C PRO A 325 16.34 -22.06 -21.36
N ALA A 326 16.71 -23.07 -22.12
CA ALA A 326 17.14 -22.91 -23.51
C ALA A 326 16.12 -22.20 -24.42
N VAL A 327 14.83 -22.32 -24.12
CA VAL A 327 13.76 -21.60 -24.85
C VAL A 327 13.86 -20.10 -24.62
N LEU A 328 14.09 -19.67 -23.36
CA LEU A 328 14.22 -18.27 -23.00
C LEU A 328 15.49 -17.69 -23.61
N ARG A 329 16.61 -18.41 -23.52
CA ARG A 329 17.89 -18.03 -24.14
C ARG A 329 17.74 -17.80 -25.65
N ARG A 330 17.10 -18.75 -26.38
CA ARG A 330 16.83 -18.60 -27.81
C ARG A 330 15.95 -17.40 -28.14
N SER A 331 14.91 -17.18 -27.32
CA SER A 331 14.01 -16.03 -27.49
C SER A 331 14.75 -14.70 -27.32
N MET A 332 15.67 -14.61 -26.35
CA MET A 332 16.52 -13.44 -26.14
C MET A 332 17.48 -13.25 -27.31
N ALA A 333 18.18 -14.30 -27.74
CA ALA A 333 19.10 -14.23 -28.88
C ALA A 333 18.42 -13.74 -30.16
N LEU A 334 17.19 -14.21 -30.43
CA LEU A 334 16.39 -13.73 -31.57
C LEU A 334 15.99 -12.25 -31.43
N ALA A 335 15.68 -11.80 -30.21
CA ALA A 335 15.37 -10.39 -29.95
C ALA A 335 16.59 -9.50 -30.19
N VAL A 336 17.77 -9.88 -29.68
CA VAL A 336 19.03 -9.17 -29.88
C VAL A 336 19.41 -9.08 -31.37
N ARG A 337 19.26 -10.19 -32.12
CA ARG A 337 19.50 -10.18 -33.58
C ARG A 337 18.60 -9.18 -34.29
N ARG A 338 17.31 -9.14 -33.97
CA ARG A 338 16.37 -8.17 -34.55
C ARG A 338 16.74 -6.71 -34.22
N VAL A 339 17.32 -6.48 -33.04
CA VAL A 339 17.85 -5.15 -32.67
C VAL A 339 19.08 -4.85 -33.56
N LEU A 340 20.04 -5.76 -33.62
CA LEU A 340 21.23 -5.61 -34.44
C LEU A 340 20.88 -5.32 -35.91
N ASP A 341 19.94 -6.08 -36.50
CA ASP A 341 19.45 -5.88 -37.86
C ASP A 341 18.91 -4.47 -38.12
N ARG A 342 18.31 -3.83 -37.08
CA ARG A 342 17.81 -2.45 -37.19
C ARG A 342 18.89 -1.38 -37.18
N TYR A 343 20.03 -1.70 -36.57
CA TYR A 343 21.18 -0.82 -36.49
C TYR A 343 22.26 -1.16 -37.58
N ALA A 344 22.07 -2.25 -38.31
CA ALA A 344 22.94 -2.59 -39.45
C ALA A 344 22.85 -1.50 -40.52
N GLY A 345 24.00 -0.93 -40.92
CA GLY A 345 24.09 0.17 -41.91
C GLY A 345 24.25 1.55 -41.27
N LEU A 346 24.58 1.64 -39.99
CA LEU A 346 24.96 2.89 -39.32
C LEU A 346 26.50 3.11 -39.31
N ASP A 347 27.28 2.24 -39.99
CA ASP A 347 28.73 2.36 -40.17
C ASP A 347 29.09 3.27 -41.32
#